data_0b21ba25c8c4ab2db4408487876afc05
#
_entry.id   0b21ba25c8c4ab2db4408487876afc05
#
_cell.length_a   1.000
_cell.length_b   1.000
_cell.length_c   1.000
_cell.angle_alpha   90.00
_cell.angle_beta   90.00
_cell.angle_gamma   90.00
#
_symmetry.space_group_name_H-M   'P 1'
#
loop_
_entity.id
_entity.type
_entity.pdbx_description
1 polymer ?
#
loop_
_entity_poly.entity_id
_entity_poly.type
_entity_poly.pdbx_seq_one_letter_code
_entity_poly.pdbx_strand_id
1 'polypeptide(L)'
;MPELPEVETVRRGLEQKLNNFIIKKVEVCRDSTIAFPINKEEFIKGLLNSLIYKWDRRGKYLIAQLKEVQNENGQFLLENSKNNGFLVIHLRMTGYFKFIENSSHPCKHTRIRFFDKNNNELRYIDVRSFGQMWWINKDLSLNKIVKGLGSLGPEPFSKDFDANYLKKVISKRTKSIKAILLDQTIVAGIGNIYADESLYSAGISPFREARTIKNDELIKLKESIVTVLKKSIGSGGTTFSDFRDLEGENGNFGLQTNVYRRTGKECRRCGNLIERQKITGRSTHWCPKCQK
;
A
#
# COMPACT_ATOMS: atom_id res chain seq x y z
N MET A 1 6.61 4.63 5.80
CA MET A 1 5.78 4.69 4.57
C MET A 1 5.10 3.34 4.43
N PRO A 2 3.79 3.29 4.36
CA PRO A 2 3.07 2.05 4.08
C PRO A 2 3.55 1.41 2.75
N GLU A 3 3.97 0.15 2.82
CA GLU A 3 4.28 -0.70 1.68
C GLU A 3 3.11 -1.69 1.46
N LEU A 4 3.26 -2.69 0.62
CA LEU A 4 2.16 -3.63 0.30
C LEU A 4 1.49 -4.25 1.54
N PRO A 5 2.21 -4.79 2.55
CA PRO A 5 1.55 -5.40 3.71
C PRO A 5 0.72 -4.41 4.54
N GLU A 6 1.20 -3.19 4.75
CA GLU A 6 0.47 -2.16 5.50
C GLU A 6 -0.80 -1.75 4.75
N VAL A 7 -0.70 -1.56 3.42
CA VAL A 7 -1.85 -1.22 2.59
C VAL A 7 -2.88 -2.36 2.55
N GLU A 8 -2.42 -3.62 2.52
CA GLU A 8 -3.30 -4.79 2.61
C GLU A 8 -3.99 -4.91 3.98
N THR A 9 -3.29 -4.60 5.07
CA THR A 9 -3.88 -4.55 6.42
C THR A 9 -4.99 -3.50 6.50
N VAL A 10 -4.72 -2.28 5.98
CA VAL A 10 -5.74 -1.22 5.91
C VAL A 10 -6.92 -1.66 5.03
N ARG A 11 -6.67 -2.25 3.85
CA ARG A 11 -7.73 -2.76 2.96
C ARG A 11 -8.67 -3.73 3.69
N ARG A 12 -8.10 -4.70 4.40
CA ARG A 12 -8.89 -5.69 5.17
C ARG A 12 -9.71 -5.04 6.28
N GLY A 13 -9.12 -4.11 7.02
CA GLY A 13 -9.84 -3.37 8.05
C GLY A 13 -10.99 -2.54 7.48
N LEU A 14 -10.77 -1.84 6.35
CA LEU A 14 -11.80 -1.08 5.65
C LEU A 14 -12.94 -1.99 5.17
N GLU A 15 -12.63 -3.14 4.59
CA GLU A 15 -13.64 -4.09 4.11
C GLU A 15 -14.49 -4.66 5.26
N GLN A 16 -13.87 -4.92 6.40
CA GLN A 16 -14.55 -5.44 7.59
C GLN A 16 -15.44 -4.39 8.28
N LYS A 17 -14.95 -3.15 8.41
CA LYS A 17 -15.64 -2.09 9.16
C LYS A 17 -16.66 -1.30 8.34
N LEU A 18 -16.47 -1.18 7.03
CA LEU A 18 -17.30 -0.35 6.16
C LEU A 18 -18.31 -1.17 5.34
N ASN A 19 -18.79 -2.27 5.89
CA ASN A 19 -19.86 -3.02 5.24
C ASN A 19 -21.11 -2.13 5.07
N ASN A 20 -21.54 -1.94 3.81
CA ASN A 20 -22.68 -1.07 3.46
C ASN A 20 -22.49 0.43 3.82
N PHE A 21 -21.28 0.94 3.86
CA PHE A 21 -21.03 2.36 4.11
C PHE A 21 -21.45 3.20 2.89
N ILE A 22 -22.53 3.97 3.05
CA ILE A 22 -23.02 4.91 2.04
C ILE A 22 -22.52 6.31 2.38
N ILE A 23 -21.78 6.92 1.50
CA ILE A 23 -21.23 8.27 1.69
C ILE A 23 -22.35 9.30 1.58
N LYS A 24 -22.75 9.89 2.69
CA LYS A 24 -23.80 10.93 2.77
C LYS A 24 -23.26 12.34 2.83
N LYS A 25 -22.03 12.50 3.31
CA LYS A 25 -21.35 13.80 3.36
C LYS A 25 -19.85 13.59 3.20
N VAL A 26 -19.19 14.53 2.53
CA VAL A 26 -17.73 14.58 2.40
C VAL A 26 -17.26 15.97 2.84
N GLU A 27 -16.30 16.01 3.75
CA GLU A 27 -15.62 17.24 4.14
C GLU A 27 -14.15 17.17 3.71
N VAL A 28 -13.73 18.08 2.89
CA VAL A 28 -12.34 18.23 2.44
C VAL A 28 -11.68 19.31 3.28
N CYS A 29 -10.82 18.90 4.22
CA CYS A 29 -10.07 19.83 5.08
C CYS A 29 -8.78 20.33 4.42
N ARG A 30 -8.31 19.65 3.33
CA ARG A 30 -7.12 20.03 2.58
C ARG A 30 -7.26 19.65 1.11
N ASP A 31 -7.41 20.64 0.24
CA ASP A 31 -7.69 20.44 -1.19
C ASP A 31 -6.54 19.72 -1.93
N SER A 32 -5.28 19.97 -1.54
CA SER A 32 -4.11 19.30 -2.15
C SER A 32 -4.06 17.78 -1.95
N THR A 33 -4.96 17.20 -1.15
CA THR A 33 -5.14 15.75 -1.01
C THR A 33 -5.92 15.17 -2.21
N ILE A 34 -6.72 15.98 -2.89
CA ILE A 34 -7.44 15.58 -4.09
C ILE A 34 -6.49 15.69 -5.29
N ALA A 35 -6.27 14.58 -5.96
CA ALA A 35 -5.44 14.53 -7.15
C ALA A 35 -6.27 14.48 -8.45
N PHE A 36 -7.52 14.01 -8.37
CA PHE A 36 -8.47 14.03 -9.47
C PHE A 36 -9.91 13.79 -8.97
N PRO A 37 -10.92 14.48 -9.56
CA PRO A 37 -10.75 15.66 -10.41
C PRO A 37 -10.09 16.81 -9.64
N ILE A 38 -9.53 17.79 -10.34
CA ILE A 38 -8.89 18.95 -9.68
C ILE A 38 -9.94 19.82 -8.97
N ASN A 39 -11.16 19.87 -9.50
CA ASN A 39 -12.27 20.56 -8.89
C ASN A 39 -12.79 19.79 -7.67
N LYS A 40 -12.74 20.42 -6.50
CA LYS A 40 -13.16 19.83 -5.21
C LYS A 40 -14.66 19.51 -5.18
N GLU A 41 -15.49 20.38 -5.74
CA GLU A 41 -16.94 20.22 -5.77
C GLU A 41 -17.33 19.01 -6.63
N GLU A 42 -16.63 18.80 -7.74
CA GLU A 42 -16.81 17.63 -8.60
C GLU A 42 -16.39 16.34 -7.87
N PHE A 43 -15.27 16.35 -7.15
CA PHE A 43 -14.83 15.24 -6.32
C PHE A 43 -15.87 14.89 -5.26
N ILE A 44 -16.39 15.89 -4.54
CA ILE A 44 -17.41 15.69 -3.51
C ILE A 44 -18.69 15.15 -4.15
N LYS A 45 -19.20 15.80 -5.20
CA LYS A 45 -20.43 15.40 -5.88
C LYS A 45 -20.38 13.97 -6.40
N GLY A 46 -19.23 13.55 -6.94
CA GLY A 46 -19.05 12.20 -7.46
C GLY A 46 -19.08 11.11 -6.40
N LEU A 47 -18.74 11.46 -5.15
CA LEU A 47 -18.75 10.51 -4.03
C LEU A 47 -20.07 10.48 -3.27
N LEU A 48 -20.86 11.55 -3.33
CA LEU A 48 -22.13 11.63 -2.60
C LEU A 48 -23.11 10.54 -3.06
N ASN A 49 -23.81 9.95 -2.10
CA ASN A 49 -24.75 8.84 -2.29
C ASN A 49 -24.16 7.59 -2.94
N SER A 50 -22.83 7.42 -2.90
CA SER A 50 -22.16 6.20 -3.31
C SER A 50 -22.05 5.21 -2.15
N LEU A 51 -22.39 3.96 -2.44
CA LEU A 51 -22.06 2.82 -1.59
C LEU A 51 -20.62 2.39 -1.87
N ILE A 52 -19.80 2.26 -0.84
CA ILE A 52 -18.53 1.56 -0.94
C ILE A 52 -18.83 0.07 -0.98
N TYR A 53 -18.78 -0.51 -2.19
CA TYR A 53 -19.19 -1.90 -2.41
C TYR A 53 -18.09 -2.90 -2.10
N LYS A 54 -16.83 -2.55 -2.42
CA LYS A 54 -15.69 -3.45 -2.28
C LYS A 54 -14.40 -2.67 -2.15
N TRP A 55 -13.46 -3.19 -1.38
CA TRP A 55 -12.10 -2.68 -1.30
C TRP A 55 -11.12 -3.63 -1.98
N ASP A 56 -10.42 -3.14 -2.96
CA ASP A 56 -9.31 -3.80 -3.62
C ASP A 56 -7.97 -3.10 -3.29
N ARG A 57 -6.87 -3.78 -3.58
CA ARG A 57 -5.52 -3.23 -3.49
C ARG A 57 -4.75 -3.56 -4.77
N ARG A 58 -3.97 -2.58 -5.24
CA ARG A 58 -2.99 -2.78 -6.30
C ARG A 58 -1.67 -2.11 -5.90
N GLY A 59 -0.61 -2.87 -5.70
CA GLY A 59 0.65 -2.36 -5.16
C GLY A 59 0.44 -1.66 -3.81
N LYS A 60 0.68 -0.35 -3.78
CA LYS A 60 0.50 0.51 -2.59
C LYS A 60 -0.75 1.40 -2.70
N TYR A 61 -1.65 1.10 -3.62
CA TYR A 61 -2.92 1.80 -3.80
C TYR A 61 -4.08 1.01 -3.19
N LEU A 62 -4.95 1.69 -2.47
CA LEU A 62 -6.29 1.24 -2.10
C LEU A 62 -7.26 1.67 -3.19
N ILE A 63 -8.23 0.82 -3.50
CA ILE A 63 -9.23 1.07 -4.53
C ILE A 63 -10.58 0.67 -3.96
N ALA A 64 -11.44 1.66 -3.71
CA ALA A 64 -12.84 1.42 -3.38
C ALA A 64 -13.66 1.39 -4.68
N GLN A 65 -14.38 0.31 -4.91
CA GLN A 65 -15.40 0.23 -5.95
C GLN A 65 -16.68 0.87 -5.43
N LEU A 66 -17.23 1.81 -6.19
CA LEU A 66 -18.41 2.59 -5.82
C LEU A 66 -19.62 2.13 -6.62
N LYS A 67 -20.77 2.06 -5.96
CA LYS A 67 -22.07 1.87 -6.60
C LYS A 67 -22.99 3.04 -6.29
N GLU A 68 -23.76 3.48 -7.27
CA GLU A 68 -24.80 4.47 -7.08
C GLU A 68 -25.97 3.86 -6.30
N VAL A 69 -26.39 4.52 -5.24
CA VAL A 69 -27.55 4.08 -4.46
C VAL A 69 -28.78 4.82 -4.94
N GLN A 70 -29.71 4.09 -5.55
CA GLN A 70 -31.02 4.63 -5.90
C GLN A 70 -31.91 4.69 -4.65
N ASN A 71 -32.55 5.83 -4.46
CA ASN A 71 -33.51 6.03 -3.36
C ASN A 71 -34.91 5.98 -3.95
N GLU A 72 -35.55 4.82 -3.86
CA GLU A 72 -36.96 4.68 -4.18
C GLU A 72 -37.74 4.57 -2.86
N ASN A 73 -38.63 5.53 -2.62
CA ASN A 73 -39.52 5.59 -1.45
C ASN A 73 -38.84 5.46 -0.08
N GLY A 74 -37.60 5.99 0.07
CA GLY A 74 -36.84 5.94 1.32
C GLY A 74 -36.13 4.62 1.59
N GLN A 75 -36.24 3.61 0.72
CA GLN A 75 -35.50 2.36 0.79
C GLN A 75 -34.34 2.36 -0.21
N PHE A 76 -33.17 1.94 0.27
CA PHE A 76 -31.98 1.77 -0.59
C PHE A 76 -32.03 0.43 -1.29
N LEU A 77 -32.30 0.42 -2.59
CA LEU A 77 -32.27 -0.79 -3.41
C LEU A 77 -30.82 -1.05 -3.87
N LEU A 78 -30.20 -2.05 -3.25
CA LEU A 78 -28.86 -2.51 -3.62
C LEU A 78 -28.86 -3.40 -4.88
N GLU A 79 -29.96 -4.09 -5.15
CA GLU A 79 -30.06 -5.09 -6.23
C GLU A 79 -29.89 -4.52 -7.63
N ASN A 80 -30.28 -3.26 -7.87
CA ASN A 80 -30.14 -2.56 -9.15
C ASN A 80 -29.07 -1.46 -9.16
N SER A 81 -28.15 -1.46 -8.18
CA SER A 81 -27.17 -0.42 -8.05
C SER A 81 -26.17 -0.42 -9.21
N LYS A 82 -26.07 0.71 -9.94
CA LYS A 82 -25.15 0.88 -11.07
C LYS A 82 -23.74 1.19 -10.56
N ASN A 83 -22.74 0.81 -11.34
CA ASN A 83 -21.35 1.21 -11.08
C ASN A 83 -21.25 2.74 -11.09
N ASN A 84 -20.66 3.33 -10.04
CA ASN A 84 -20.40 4.78 -9.92
C ASN A 84 -18.90 5.12 -9.99
N GLY A 85 -18.08 4.17 -10.41
CA GLY A 85 -16.63 4.38 -10.55
C GLY A 85 -15.84 3.94 -9.33
N PHE A 86 -14.75 4.67 -9.06
CA PHE A 86 -13.75 4.26 -8.09
C PHE A 86 -13.27 5.44 -7.24
N LEU A 87 -13.02 5.19 -5.95
CA LEU A 87 -12.19 6.06 -5.12
C LEU A 87 -10.83 5.37 -4.93
N VAL A 88 -9.77 5.96 -5.50
CA VAL A 88 -8.40 5.46 -5.38
C VAL A 88 -7.66 6.27 -4.35
N ILE A 89 -6.88 5.62 -3.49
CA ILE A 89 -6.10 6.27 -2.44
C ILE A 89 -4.66 5.75 -2.45
N HIS A 90 -3.71 6.67 -2.39
CA HIS A 90 -2.31 6.35 -2.09
C HIS A 90 -1.91 6.98 -0.76
N LEU A 91 -1.65 6.17 0.26
CA LEU A 91 -1.36 6.62 1.63
C LEU A 91 -0.03 7.39 1.76
N ARG A 92 0.90 7.22 0.82
CA ARG A 92 2.24 7.82 0.82
C ARG A 92 3.01 7.51 2.10
N MET A 93 3.43 8.55 2.85
CA MET A 93 4.39 8.39 3.98
C MET A 93 3.70 8.21 5.32
N THR A 94 2.68 9.00 5.60
CA THR A 94 2.05 9.14 6.92
C THR A 94 0.52 9.10 6.87
N GLY A 95 -0.06 8.83 5.70
CA GLY A 95 -1.50 8.72 5.55
C GLY A 95 -2.04 7.43 6.17
N TYR A 96 -3.14 7.55 6.90
CA TYR A 96 -3.89 6.43 7.46
C TYR A 96 -5.37 6.77 7.60
N PHE A 97 -6.19 5.75 7.72
CA PHE A 97 -7.62 5.89 7.99
C PHE A 97 -7.93 5.58 9.45
N LYS A 98 -8.96 6.23 9.98
CA LYS A 98 -9.57 5.91 11.26
C LYS A 98 -11.08 5.87 11.08
N PHE A 99 -11.72 4.82 11.57
CA PHE A 99 -13.17 4.77 11.68
C PHE A 99 -13.59 5.31 13.04
N ILE A 100 -14.61 6.18 13.07
CA ILE A 100 -15.08 6.87 14.28
C ILE A 100 -16.58 6.78 14.29
N GLU A 101 -17.11 6.07 15.28
CA GLU A 101 -18.54 6.07 15.59
C GLU A 101 -18.88 7.40 16.26
N ASN A 102 -20.01 8.01 15.86
CA ASN A 102 -20.43 9.31 16.38
C ASN A 102 -19.31 10.36 16.22
N SER A 103 -19.15 10.85 15.01
CA SER A 103 -18.09 11.77 14.60
C SER A 103 -17.73 12.83 15.63
N SER A 104 -16.44 13.09 15.75
CA SER A 104 -15.84 14.04 16.68
C SER A 104 -15.09 15.17 15.95
N HIS A 105 -14.65 16.20 16.70
CA HIS A 105 -13.85 17.28 16.11
C HIS A 105 -12.62 16.74 15.38
N PRO A 106 -12.31 17.27 14.17
CA PRO A 106 -11.14 16.86 13.42
C PRO A 106 -9.85 17.32 14.09
N CYS A 107 -8.80 16.51 14.02
CA CYS A 107 -7.46 16.94 14.43
C CYS A 107 -6.81 17.78 13.31
N LYS A 108 -5.75 18.53 13.63
CA LYS A 108 -5.00 19.37 12.69
C LYS A 108 -4.42 18.64 11.47
N HIS A 109 -4.34 17.32 11.53
CA HIS A 109 -3.83 16.45 10.46
C HIS A 109 -4.93 15.74 9.68
N THR A 110 -6.20 15.98 9.98
CA THR A 110 -7.33 15.52 9.19
C THR A 110 -7.29 16.18 7.81
N ARG A 111 -7.48 15.37 6.75
CA ARG A 111 -7.41 15.82 5.36
C ARG A 111 -8.74 15.69 4.63
N ILE A 112 -9.39 14.54 4.79
CA ILE A 112 -10.72 14.28 4.23
C ILE A 112 -11.52 13.45 5.25
N ARG A 113 -12.84 13.69 5.30
CA ARG A 113 -13.80 13.02 6.16
C ARG A 113 -14.97 12.55 5.33
N PHE A 114 -15.34 11.30 5.45
CA PHE A 114 -16.53 10.72 4.81
C PHE A 114 -17.51 10.31 5.90
N PHE A 115 -18.78 10.64 5.74
CA PHE A 115 -19.79 10.36 6.74
C PHE A 115 -20.92 9.52 6.15
N ASP A 116 -21.42 8.59 6.94
CA ASP A 116 -22.65 7.85 6.65
C ASP A 116 -23.90 8.59 7.18
N LYS A 117 -25.07 7.97 7.02
CA LYS A 117 -26.34 8.51 7.52
C LYS A 117 -26.47 8.57 9.05
N ASN A 118 -25.67 7.77 9.75
CA ASN A 118 -25.67 7.67 11.22
C ASN A 118 -24.61 8.57 11.86
N ASN A 119 -23.98 9.46 11.06
CA ASN A 119 -22.86 10.30 11.47
C ASN A 119 -21.61 9.51 11.92
N ASN A 120 -21.47 8.24 11.50
CA ASN A 120 -20.18 7.57 11.58
C ASN A 120 -19.24 8.14 10.55
N GLU A 121 -17.97 8.21 10.87
CA GLU A 121 -16.95 8.89 10.08
C GLU A 121 -15.82 7.95 9.69
N LEU A 122 -15.51 7.89 8.39
CA LEU A 122 -14.22 7.42 7.91
C LEU A 122 -13.32 8.64 7.71
N ARG A 123 -12.34 8.79 8.58
CA ARG A 123 -11.41 9.93 8.60
C ARG A 123 -10.07 9.58 7.99
N TYR A 124 -9.64 10.36 7.02
CA TYR A 124 -8.29 10.29 6.48
C TYR A 124 -7.39 11.32 7.16
N ILE A 125 -6.33 10.83 7.78
CA ILE A 125 -5.35 11.63 8.53
C ILE A 125 -3.99 11.48 7.84
N ASP A 126 -3.30 12.60 7.61
CA ASP A 126 -1.95 12.59 7.04
C ASP A 126 -1.11 13.74 7.55
N VAL A 127 -0.14 13.45 8.41
CA VAL A 127 0.73 14.43 9.03
C VAL A 127 1.52 15.23 7.99
N ARG A 128 2.09 14.54 6.99
CA ARG A 128 2.94 15.14 5.95
C ARG A 128 2.17 15.67 4.75
N SER A 129 0.89 15.35 4.62
CA SER A 129 0.01 15.77 3.50
C SER A 129 0.53 15.39 2.11
N PHE A 130 1.15 14.22 1.98
CA PHE A 130 1.62 13.67 0.71
C PHE A 130 0.65 12.66 0.10
N GLY A 131 -0.29 12.18 0.91
CA GLY A 131 -1.33 11.26 0.46
C GLY A 131 -2.22 11.90 -0.60
N GLN A 132 -2.70 11.07 -1.49
CA GLN A 132 -3.48 11.52 -2.63
C GLN A 132 -4.72 10.64 -2.83
N MET A 133 -5.82 11.27 -3.26
CA MET A 133 -7.08 10.62 -3.59
C MET A 133 -7.55 11.02 -4.99
N TRP A 134 -8.14 10.06 -5.69
CA TRP A 134 -8.73 10.21 -7.02
C TRP A 134 -10.14 9.66 -6.97
N TRP A 135 -11.14 10.45 -7.32
CA TRP A 135 -12.44 9.91 -7.70
C TRP A 135 -12.49 9.79 -9.22
N ILE A 136 -12.81 8.60 -9.71
CA ILE A 136 -12.77 8.27 -11.13
C ILE A 136 -14.14 7.76 -11.53
N ASN A 137 -14.84 8.52 -12.36
CA ASN A 137 -16.13 8.12 -12.93
C ASN A 137 -15.99 6.80 -13.68
N LYS A 138 -17.07 6.00 -13.69
CA LYS A 138 -17.16 4.70 -14.37
C LYS A 138 -16.75 4.72 -15.85
N ASP A 139 -16.97 5.86 -16.54
CA ASP A 139 -16.68 6.03 -17.96
C ASP A 139 -15.21 6.34 -18.25
N LEU A 140 -14.40 6.56 -17.21
CA LEU A 140 -12.99 6.88 -17.32
C LEU A 140 -12.11 5.66 -17.00
N SER A 141 -10.98 5.58 -17.71
CA SER A 141 -9.99 4.53 -17.44
C SER A 141 -9.14 4.86 -16.21
N LEU A 142 -9.30 4.05 -15.16
CA LEU A 142 -8.55 4.15 -13.91
C LEU A 142 -7.03 4.20 -14.15
N ASN A 143 -6.49 3.33 -15.00
CA ASN A 143 -5.06 3.25 -15.29
C ASN A 143 -4.53 4.46 -16.09
N LYS A 144 -5.38 5.14 -16.87
CA LYS A 144 -4.99 6.34 -17.60
C LYS A 144 -4.94 7.57 -16.68
N ILE A 145 -5.89 7.68 -15.75
CA ILE A 145 -5.96 8.80 -14.81
C ILE A 145 -4.88 8.65 -13.72
N VAL A 146 -4.78 7.49 -13.09
CA VAL A 146 -3.75 7.21 -12.08
C VAL A 146 -2.54 6.58 -12.75
N LYS A 147 -1.72 7.41 -13.38
CA LYS A 147 -0.54 6.97 -14.16
C LYS A 147 0.37 6.00 -13.39
N GLY A 148 0.58 6.29 -12.09
CA GLY A 148 1.39 5.42 -11.22
C GLY A 148 0.80 4.03 -11.05
N LEU A 149 -0.53 3.88 -11.05
CA LEU A 149 -1.22 2.60 -10.97
C LEU A 149 -1.10 1.84 -12.30
N GLY A 150 -1.29 2.54 -13.43
CA GLY A 150 -1.23 1.95 -14.77
C GLY A 150 0.15 1.43 -15.16
N SER A 151 1.22 1.94 -14.55
CA SER A 151 2.60 1.54 -14.81
C SER A 151 3.13 0.43 -13.88
N LEU A 152 2.33 -0.08 -12.93
CA LEU A 152 2.79 -1.09 -11.99
C LEU A 152 3.12 -2.42 -12.66
N GLY A 153 4.27 -2.98 -12.29
CA GLY A 153 4.63 -4.37 -12.58
C GLY A 153 3.69 -5.38 -11.90
N PRO A 154 3.90 -6.69 -12.06
CA PRO A 154 3.05 -7.73 -11.47
C PRO A 154 3.00 -7.64 -9.94
N GLU A 155 1.90 -8.12 -9.37
CA GLU A 155 1.76 -8.35 -7.93
C GLU A 155 2.67 -9.50 -7.49
N PRO A 156 3.34 -9.41 -6.32
CA PRO A 156 4.20 -10.49 -5.83
C PRO A 156 3.49 -11.83 -5.63
N PHE A 157 2.16 -11.79 -5.46
CA PHE A 157 1.31 -12.98 -5.27
C PHE A 157 0.64 -13.49 -6.55
N SER A 158 0.83 -12.79 -7.68
CA SER A 158 0.25 -13.23 -8.96
C SER A 158 1.09 -14.31 -9.62
N LYS A 159 0.47 -15.06 -10.54
CA LYS A 159 1.14 -16.05 -11.38
C LYS A 159 2.16 -15.41 -12.34
N ASP A 160 1.96 -14.15 -12.68
CA ASP A 160 2.84 -13.38 -13.58
C ASP A 160 4.18 -13.01 -12.92
N PHE A 161 4.28 -13.10 -11.59
CA PHE A 161 5.51 -12.85 -10.85
C PHE A 161 6.21 -14.17 -10.53
N ASP A 162 7.00 -14.66 -11.46
CA ASP A 162 7.80 -15.87 -11.30
C ASP A 162 9.31 -15.63 -11.55
N ALA A 163 10.11 -16.67 -11.42
CA ALA A 163 11.56 -16.60 -11.62
C ALA A 163 11.92 -16.31 -13.08
N ASN A 164 11.13 -16.80 -14.06
CA ASN A 164 11.35 -16.55 -15.48
C ASN A 164 11.08 -15.08 -15.82
N TYR A 165 10.01 -14.51 -15.29
CA TYR A 165 9.74 -13.08 -15.39
C TYR A 165 10.92 -12.26 -14.82
N LEU A 166 11.35 -12.57 -13.58
CA LEU A 166 12.49 -11.87 -12.97
C LEU A 166 13.74 -11.99 -13.83
N LYS A 167 14.08 -13.19 -14.30
CA LYS A 167 15.23 -13.43 -15.21
C LYS A 167 15.16 -12.56 -16.45
N LYS A 168 14.01 -12.53 -17.13
CA LYS A 168 13.80 -11.71 -18.33
C LYS A 168 14.03 -10.23 -18.05
N VAL A 169 13.48 -9.73 -16.94
CA VAL A 169 13.52 -8.31 -16.60
C VAL A 169 14.92 -7.86 -16.19
N ILE A 170 15.68 -8.70 -15.45
CA ILE A 170 16.99 -8.30 -14.90
C ILE A 170 18.15 -8.56 -15.83
N SER A 171 18.01 -9.39 -16.86
CA SER A 171 19.10 -9.94 -17.69
C SER A 171 20.09 -8.89 -18.26
N LYS A 172 19.62 -7.68 -18.52
CA LYS A 172 20.44 -6.57 -19.05
C LYS A 172 20.62 -5.41 -18.08
N ARG A 173 20.22 -5.59 -16.79
CA ARG A 173 20.23 -4.49 -15.83
C ARG A 173 21.48 -4.52 -14.96
N THR A 174 22.26 -3.44 -15.00
CA THR A 174 23.47 -3.23 -14.18
C THR A 174 23.19 -2.64 -12.81
N LYS A 175 21.99 -2.08 -12.59
CA LYS A 175 21.58 -1.60 -11.27
C LYS A 175 21.62 -2.73 -10.25
N SER A 176 21.83 -2.37 -8.97
CA SER A 176 21.80 -3.34 -7.88
C SER A 176 20.42 -4.04 -7.78
N ILE A 177 20.42 -5.31 -7.37
CA ILE A 177 19.18 -6.09 -7.23
C ILE A 177 18.19 -5.41 -6.29
N LYS A 178 18.65 -4.74 -5.24
CA LYS A 178 17.76 -3.96 -4.37
C LYS A 178 17.09 -2.81 -5.12
N ALA A 179 17.82 -2.07 -5.94
CA ALA A 179 17.25 -0.98 -6.74
C ALA A 179 16.18 -1.49 -7.72
N ILE A 180 16.35 -2.69 -8.24
CA ILE A 180 15.36 -3.36 -9.09
C ILE A 180 14.09 -3.69 -8.29
N LEU A 181 14.21 -4.26 -7.08
CA LEU A 181 13.06 -4.59 -6.26
C LEU A 181 12.27 -3.36 -5.78
N LEU A 182 12.91 -2.20 -5.72
CA LEU A 182 12.25 -0.94 -5.35
C LEU A 182 11.50 -0.27 -6.51
N ASP A 183 11.75 -0.71 -7.75
CA ASP A 183 11.10 -0.20 -8.95
C ASP A 183 9.70 -0.81 -9.09
N GLN A 184 8.69 0.03 -8.85
CA GLN A 184 7.29 -0.41 -8.87
C GLN A 184 6.81 -0.86 -10.27
N THR A 185 7.53 -0.52 -11.32
CA THR A 185 7.25 -1.01 -12.70
C THR A 185 7.72 -2.46 -12.90
N ILE A 186 8.59 -2.95 -12.03
CA ILE A 186 9.12 -4.32 -12.07
C ILE A 186 8.35 -5.23 -11.12
N VAL A 187 8.10 -4.79 -9.90
CA VAL A 187 7.29 -5.51 -8.93
C VAL A 187 6.49 -4.54 -8.07
N ALA A 188 5.19 -4.73 -8.03
CA ALA A 188 4.30 -3.84 -7.30
C ALA A 188 4.41 -4.03 -5.78
N GLY A 189 4.37 -2.94 -5.04
CA GLY A 189 4.15 -2.96 -3.60
C GLY A 189 5.39 -3.12 -2.73
N ILE A 190 6.50 -3.63 -3.23
CA ILE A 190 7.75 -3.76 -2.46
C ILE A 190 8.35 -2.38 -2.21
N GLY A 191 8.78 -2.15 -0.97
CA GLY A 191 9.53 -0.96 -0.59
C GLY A 191 10.78 -1.33 0.19
N ASN A 192 11.30 -0.38 0.95
CA ASN A 192 12.63 -0.50 1.55
C ASN A 192 12.74 -1.60 2.62
N ILE A 193 11.68 -1.78 3.41
CA ILE A 193 11.64 -2.80 4.46
C ILE A 193 11.68 -4.19 3.83
N TYR A 194 10.76 -4.44 2.93
CA TYR A 194 10.57 -5.77 2.36
C TYR A 194 11.62 -6.14 1.31
N ALA A 195 12.26 -5.16 0.66
CA ALA A 195 13.44 -5.41 -0.18
C ALA A 195 14.61 -5.93 0.66
N ASP A 196 14.96 -5.26 1.80
CA ASP A 196 16.05 -5.69 2.66
C ASP A 196 15.78 -7.07 3.27
N GLU A 197 14.59 -7.29 3.81
CA GLU A 197 14.21 -8.56 4.45
C GLU A 197 14.15 -9.73 3.46
N SER A 198 13.64 -9.51 2.24
CA SER A 198 13.58 -10.54 1.21
C SER A 198 14.96 -10.94 0.70
N LEU A 199 15.85 -9.97 0.47
CA LEU A 199 17.23 -10.22 0.06
C LEU A 199 18.01 -10.94 1.15
N TYR A 200 17.81 -10.59 2.43
CA TYR A 200 18.39 -11.34 3.55
C TYR A 200 17.88 -12.78 3.59
N SER A 201 16.57 -12.97 3.46
CA SER A 201 15.97 -14.30 3.45
C SER A 201 16.54 -15.18 2.33
N ALA A 202 16.72 -14.61 1.14
CA ALA A 202 17.30 -15.28 -0.03
C ALA A 202 18.83 -15.47 0.03
N GLY A 203 19.53 -14.81 0.97
CA GLY A 203 20.99 -14.84 1.06
C GLY A 203 21.71 -14.02 -0.01
N ILE A 204 21.04 -13.08 -0.65
CA ILE A 204 21.57 -12.29 -1.77
C ILE A 204 22.00 -10.90 -1.27
N SER A 205 23.23 -10.50 -1.61
CA SER A 205 23.73 -9.16 -1.31
C SER A 205 22.92 -8.08 -2.05
N PRO A 206 22.42 -7.04 -1.35
CA PRO A 206 21.62 -5.97 -1.96
C PRO A 206 22.39 -5.15 -3.00
N PHE A 207 23.71 -5.23 -3.00
CA PHE A 207 24.61 -4.47 -3.88
C PHE A 207 24.90 -5.17 -5.19
N ARG A 208 24.67 -6.47 -5.31
CA ARG A 208 24.94 -7.24 -6.52
C ARG A 208 24.20 -6.66 -7.71
N GLU A 209 24.87 -6.59 -8.85
CA GLU A 209 24.23 -6.23 -10.11
C GLU A 209 23.14 -7.25 -10.44
N ALA A 210 21.96 -6.76 -10.79
CA ALA A 210 20.79 -7.61 -11.01
C ALA A 210 21.06 -8.70 -12.07
N ARG A 211 21.75 -8.36 -13.17
CA ARG A 211 22.09 -9.32 -14.24
C ARG A 211 23.00 -10.48 -13.81
N THR A 212 23.67 -10.37 -12.65
CA THR A 212 24.58 -11.43 -12.14
C THR A 212 23.88 -12.45 -11.27
N ILE A 213 22.60 -12.25 -10.95
CA ILE A 213 21.82 -13.16 -10.12
C ILE A 213 21.47 -14.42 -10.92
N LYS A 214 21.84 -15.59 -10.40
CA LYS A 214 21.63 -16.88 -11.06
C LYS A 214 20.16 -17.32 -10.95
N ASN A 215 19.77 -18.27 -11.79
CA ASN A 215 18.39 -18.73 -11.86
C ASN A 215 17.87 -19.37 -10.56
N ASP A 216 18.71 -20.18 -9.89
CA ASP A 216 18.38 -20.77 -8.59
C ASP A 216 18.23 -19.72 -7.48
N GLU A 217 19.02 -18.64 -7.54
CA GLU A 217 18.91 -17.50 -6.63
C GLU A 217 17.62 -16.70 -6.90
N LEU A 218 17.18 -16.59 -8.17
CA LEU A 218 15.92 -15.93 -8.50
C LEU A 218 14.69 -16.70 -8.00
N ILE A 219 14.74 -18.02 -8.05
CA ILE A 219 13.69 -18.88 -7.49
C ILE A 219 13.61 -18.62 -5.97
N LYS A 220 14.76 -18.68 -5.27
CA LYS A 220 14.82 -18.39 -3.82
C LYS A 220 14.36 -16.97 -3.49
N LEU A 221 14.74 -15.99 -4.31
CA LEU A 221 14.35 -14.58 -4.10
C LEU A 221 12.84 -14.40 -4.23
N LYS A 222 12.23 -14.99 -5.26
CA LYS A 222 10.77 -14.95 -5.45
C LYS A 222 10.03 -15.58 -4.26
N GLU A 223 10.47 -16.74 -3.81
CA GLU A 223 9.89 -17.43 -2.65
C GLU A 223 10.06 -16.60 -1.36
N SER A 224 11.25 -16.04 -1.16
CA SER A 224 11.56 -15.17 -0.03
C SER A 224 10.67 -13.92 0.00
N ILE A 225 10.46 -13.26 -1.14
CA ILE A 225 9.56 -12.12 -1.27
C ILE A 225 8.15 -12.51 -0.82
N VAL A 226 7.60 -13.59 -1.37
CA VAL A 226 6.25 -14.05 -1.03
C VAL A 226 6.12 -14.39 0.45
N THR A 227 7.11 -15.10 1.00
CA THR A 227 7.11 -15.54 2.41
C THR A 227 7.18 -14.35 3.36
N VAL A 228 8.09 -13.40 3.13
CA VAL A 228 8.26 -12.21 3.96
C VAL A 228 7.01 -11.33 3.94
N LEU A 229 6.43 -11.11 2.76
CA LEU A 229 5.20 -10.32 2.62
C LEU A 229 4.00 -10.98 3.31
N LYS A 230 3.80 -12.31 3.13
CA LYS A 230 2.72 -13.06 3.80
C LYS A 230 2.87 -12.98 5.33
N LYS A 231 4.10 -13.18 5.84
CA LYS A 231 4.39 -13.09 7.26
C LYS A 231 4.07 -11.71 7.82
N SER A 232 4.44 -10.65 7.10
CA SER A 232 4.13 -9.30 7.52
C SER A 232 2.64 -9.00 7.52
N ILE A 233 1.90 -9.42 6.47
CA ILE A 233 0.44 -9.27 6.42
C ILE A 233 -0.21 -9.99 7.61
N GLY A 234 0.24 -11.22 7.92
CA GLY A 234 -0.26 -11.98 9.08
C GLY A 234 0.04 -11.32 10.44
N SER A 235 1.04 -10.44 10.49
CA SER A 235 1.41 -9.67 11.69
C SER A 235 0.82 -8.24 11.72
N GLY A 236 -0.13 -7.92 10.86
CA GLY A 236 -0.74 -6.58 10.76
C GLY A 236 0.17 -5.51 10.15
N GLY A 237 1.19 -5.91 9.37
CA GLY A 237 2.18 -4.98 8.80
C GLY A 237 3.28 -4.57 9.78
N THR A 238 3.99 -3.51 9.45
CA THR A 238 5.14 -2.98 10.20
C THR A 238 4.88 -1.57 10.70
N THR A 239 4.90 -1.36 11.99
CA THR A 239 4.93 -0.02 12.58
C THR A 239 6.30 0.28 13.17
N PHE A 240 7.00 1.24 12.57
CA PHE A 240 8.22 1.82 13.16
C PHE A 240 8.02 3.27 13.63
N SER A 241 7.00 3.97 13.13
CA SER A 241 6.68 5.35 13.51
C SER A 241 5.19 5.65 13.39
N ASP A 242 4.70 5.83 12.17
CA ASP A 242 3.42 6.51 11.92
C ASP A 242 2.29 5.57 11.49
N PHE A 243 2.64 4.38 10.97
CA PHE A 243 1.61 3.44 10.50
C PHE A 243 0.73 2.99 11.66
N ARG A 244 -0.57 3.05 11.44
CA ARG A 244 -1.62 2.49 12.28
C ARG A 244 -2.64 1.82 11.38
N ASP A 245 -3.26 0.77 11.86
CA ASP A 245 -4.44 0.20 11.22
C ASP A 245 -5.69 1.05 11.47
N LEU A 246 -6.85 0.56 11.09
CA LEU A 246 -8.12 1.29 11.21
C LEU A 246 -8.56 1.51 12.65
N GLU A 247 -8.12 0.66 13.57
CA GLU A 247 -8.40 0.71 15.01
C GLU A 247 -7.36 1.52 15.77
N GLY A 248 -6.29 1.93 15.09
CA GLY A 248 -5.18 2.69 15.67
C GLY A 248 -4.05 1.81 16.22
N GLU A 249 -4.12 0.49 15.96
CA GLU A 249 -3.15 -0.47 16.45
C GLU A 249 -1.86 -0.51 15.62
N ASN A 250 -0.79 -0.96 16.26
CA ASN A 250 0.52 -1.11 15.64
C ASN A 250 0.64 -2.45 14.91
N GLY A 251 1.24 -2.45 13.72
CA GLY A 251 1.71 -3.68 13.10
C GLY A 251 2.96 -4.23 13.80
N ASN A 252 2.98 -5.53 14.04
CA ASN A 252 3.97 -6.21 14.89
C ASN A 252 5.16 -6.81 14.11
N PHE A 253 5.17 -6.76 12.78
CA PHE A 253 6.27 -7.33 12.00
C PHE A 253 7.61 -6.64 12.26
N GLY A 254 7.63 -5.37 12.68
CA GLY A 254 8.83 -4.63 13.05
C GLY A 254 9.70 -5.33 14.09
N LEU A 255 9.10 -6.08 15.02
CA LEU A 255 9.79 -6.88 16.04
C LEU A 255 10.46 -8.15 15.46
N GLN A 256 10.01 -8.57 14.27
CA GLN A 256 10.42 -9.80 13.62
C GLN A 256 11.44 -9.57 12.49
N THR A 257 11.81 -8.29 12.20
CA THR A 257 12.81 -7.99 11.16
C THR A 257 14.16 -8.62 11.48
N ASN A 258 14.85 -9.08 10.45
CA ASN A 258 16.16 -9.70 10.57
C ASN A 258 17.31 -8.72 10.35
N VAL A 259 17.14 -7.79 9.42
CA VAL A 259 18.16 -6.80 9.07
C VAL A 259 17.66 -5.36 9.15
N TYR A 260 16.40 -5.11 8.77
CA TYR A 260 15.90 -3.75 8.70
C TYR A 260 15.85 -3.06 10.07
N ARG A 261 16.47 -1.87 10.18
CA ARG A 261 16.66 -1.11 11.43
C ARG A 261 17.41 -1.87 12.55
N ARG A 262 18.27 -2.83 12.17
CA ARG A 262 19.06 -3.59 13.12
C ARG A 262 20.57 -3.35 13.00
N THR A 263 20.99 -2.24 12.42
CA THR A 263 22.40 -1.84 12.33
C THR A 263 23.12 -1.98 13.66
N GLY A 264 24.29 -2.63 13.68
CA GLY A 264 25.11 -2.87 14.86
C GLY A 264 24.58 -3.97 15.79
N LYS A 265 23.43 -4.60 15.49
CA LYS A 265 22.92 -5.77 16.21
C LYS A 265 23.41 -7.04 15.54
N GLU A 266 23.54 -8.10 16.32
CA GLU A 266 23.90 -9.42 15.81
C GLU A 266 22.87 -9.98 14.83
N CYS A 267 23.36 -10.56 13.75
CA CYS A 267 22.55 -11.30 12.79
C CYS A 267 21.97 -12.57 13.48
N ARG A 268 20.66 -12.72 13.41
CA ARG A 268 19.96 -13.86 14.02
C ARG A 268 20.34 -15.22 13.42
N ARG A 269 21.05 -15.25 12.27
CA ARG A 269 21.48 -16.49 11.60
C ARG A 269 22.94 -16.86 11.91
N CYS A 270 23.84 -15.89 11.98
CA CYS A 270 25.28 -16.16 12.02
C CYS A 270 26.05 -15.35 13.07
N GLY A 271 25.40 -14.51 13.89
CA GLY A 271 26.02 -13.67 14.91
C GLY A 271 26.78 -12.45 14.40
N ASN A 272 27.11 -12.36 13.11
CA ASN A 272 27.83 -11.21 12.57
C ASN A 272 26.99 -9.93 12.65
N LEU A 273 27.62 -8.76 12.78
CA LEU A 273 26.89 -7.50 12.92
C LEU A 273 26.17 -7.14 11.62
N ILE A 274 24.93 -6.63 11.75
CA ILE A 274 24.17 -6.05 10.65
C ILE A 274 24.77 -4.70 10.28
N GLU A 275 25.08 -4.54 9.01
CA GLU A 275 25.62 -3.31 8.46
C GLU A 275 24.53 -2.46 7.79
N ARG A 276 24.89 -1.17 7.59
CA ARG A 276 24.03 -0.21 6.90
C ARG A 276 24.82 0.65 5.94
N GLN A 277 24.34 0.72 4.69
CA GLN A 277 24.86 1.62 3.66
C GLN A 277 23.70 2.24 2.86
N LYS A 278 23.94 3.25 2.05
CA LYS A 278 22.93 3.82 1.15
C LYS A 278 23.03 3.24 -0.25
N ILE A 279 21.89 2.82 -0.80
CA ILE A 279 21.71 2.50 -2.23
C ILE A 279 20.63 3.45 -2.77
N THR A 280 20.94 4.19 -3.83
CA THR A 280 20.01 5.15 -4.47
C THR A 280 19.28 6.07 -3.47
N GLY A 281 20.05 6.60 -2.51
CA GLY A 281 19.52 7.52 -1.48
C GLY A 281 18.74 6.85 -0.33
N ARG A 282 18.56 5.52 -0.33
CA ARG A 282 17.81 4.78 0.70
C ARG A 282 18.75 3.94 1.56
N SER A 283 18.52 3.96 2.89
CA SER A 283 19.23 3.08 3.82
C SER A 283 18.99 1.62 3.44
N THR A 284 20.04 0.84 3.38
CA THR A 284 20.07 -0.58 3.06
C THR A 284 20.71 -1.30 4.22
N HIS A 285 20.04 -2.29 4.77
CA HIS A 285 20.51 -3.09 5.90
C HIS A 285 20.74 -4.51 5.44
N TRP A 286 21.90 -5.08 5.79
CA TRP A 286 22.25 -6.45 5.36
C TRP A 286 23.23 -7.11 6.34
N CYS A 287 23.34 -8.42 6.24
CA CYS A 287 24.38 -9.19 6.91
C CYS A 287 25.49 -9.52 5.91
N PRO A 288 26.74 -9.00 6.08
CA PRO A 288 27.82 -9.22 5.11
C PRO A 288 28.29 -10.68 5.05
N LYS A 289 28.03 -11.48 6.08
CA LYS A 289 28.36 -12.90 6.12
C LYS A 289 27.31 -13.77 5.45
N CYS A 290 26.03 -13.48 5.64
CA CYS A 290 24.92 -14.31 5.13
C CYS A 290 24.50 -13.97 3.70
N GLN A 291 24.78 -12.75 3.21
CA GLN A 291 24.34 -12.28 1.89
C GLN A 291 25.56 -12.10 0.97
N LYS A 292 25.59 -12.89 -0.10
CA LYS A 292 26.68 -12.94 -1.08
C LYS A 292 26.26 -12.35 -2.43
#